data_b8898dade804a15f843a3c814b00bb75
#
_entry.id   b8898dade804a15f843a3c814b00bb75
#
_cell.length_a   1.000
_cell.length_b   1.000
_cell.length_c   1.000
_cell.angle_alpha   90.00
_cell.angle_beta   90.00
_cell.angle_gamma   90.00
#
_symmetry.space_group_name_H-M   'P 1'
#
loop_
_entity.id
_entity.type
_entity.pdbx_description
1 polymer ?
#
loop_
_entity_poly.entity_id
_entity_poly.type
_entity_poly.pdbx_seq_one_letter_code
_entity_poly.pdbx_strand_id
1 'polypeptide(L)'
;MLDVLENGEGLEDLIVVEGFLCPGFINSHCHLELSHLKGKMLERGGLVDFIRPIIEMRKARPDVVQHAMQEAEEEMKTNGIVAVGDICNTGESFGLKADSELHYHNYIELIGLDPAMAHSVFADGVTLQDRSTEMGLGSSLVPHAPYTASAELLRLLGGHGRSTDATLCIHNQESVHENTLYMDGTGPLREFYAGFGDDLNFFTPTQTNSMEAVLRSLGADVSVLLVHNTYTTNADLSRVSDYNSQVSYCLCPNANLYIENRLPDIELLAETGNLMVLGTDSLASNWTLSILDEMKTIAASYPGIQLSTLISWATYNGAKLLGLDSELGSFEKGKRPGINLIYDVDMDSMALLPHSKIRVLA
;
A
#
# COMPACT_ATOMS: atom_id res chain seq x y z
N MET A 1 -23.50 -10.37 -7.36
CA MET A 1 -24.28 -11.07 -6.31
C MET A 1 -25.76 -10.92 -6.59
N LEU A 2 -26.53 -12.01 -6.66
CA LEU A 2 -27.98 -11.95 -6.83
C LEU A 2 -28.69 -11.84 -5.47
N ASP A 3 -28.31 -12.67 -4.52
CA ASP A 3 -28.84 -12.68 -3.17
C ASP A 3 -27.92 -13.44 -2.21
N VAL A 4 -28.10 -13.23 -0.89
CA VAL A 4 -27.51 -13.99 0.20
C VAL A 4 -28.64 -14.50 1.08
N LEU A 5 -28.78 -15.83 1.20
CA LEU A 5 -29.83 -16.49 1.95
C LEU A 5 -29.28 -17.08 3.26
N GLU A 6 -30.06 -17.04 4.32
CA GLU A 6 -29.66 -17.64 5.62
C GLU A 6 -29.59 -19.16 5.58
N ASN A 7 -30.33 -19.81 4.69
CA ASN A 7 -30.29 -21.25 4.47
C ASN A 7 -30.49 -21.58 2.99
N GLY A 8 -30.12 -22.81 2.61
CA GLY A 8 -30.20 -23.29 1.24
C GLY A 8 -31.44 -24.16 0.95
N GLU A 9 -32.48 -24.12 1.76
CA GLU A 9 -33.68 -24.94 1.55
C GLU A 9 -34.35 -24.64 0.22
N GLY A 10 -34.59 -25.70 -0.57
CA GLY A 10 -35.26 -25.61 -1.87
C GLY A 10 -34.36 -25.19 -3.03
N LEU A 11 -33.04 -25.09 -2.83
CA LEU A 11 -32.07 -24.85 -3.89
C LEU A 11 -31.57 -26.21 -4.45
N GLU A 12 -31.43 -26.26 -5.79
CA GLU A 12 -30.77 -27.35 -6.51
C GLU A 12 -29.31 -26.95 -6.76
N ASP A 13 -28.41 -27.92 -6.90
CA ASP A 13 -27.00 -27.72 -7.23
C ASP A 13 -26.18 -26.91 -6.18
N LEU A 14 -26.39 -27.20 -4.89
CA LEU A 14 -25.60 -26.61 -3.81
C LEU A 14 -24.17 -27.12 -3.78
N ILE A 15 -23.22 -26.19 -3.71
CA ILE A 15 -21.83 -26.47 -3.37
C ILE A 15 -21.65 -26.17 -1.88
N VAL A 16 -21.38 -27.21 -1.08
CA VAL A 16 -21.08 -27.07 0.34
C VAL A 16 -19.57 -26.96 0.54
N VAL A 17 -19.14 -25.93 1.26
CA VAL A 17 -17.71 -25.70 1.58
C VAL A 17 -17.55 -25.49 3.06
N GLU A 18 -16.36 -25.83 3.60
CA GLU A 18 -15.99 -25.62 4.99
C GLU A 18 -14.93 -24.51 5.06
N GLY A 19 -15.17 -23.49 5.87
CA GLY A 19 -14.29 -22.33 6.03
C GLY A 19 -15.06 -21.01 6.05
N PHE A 20 -14.33 -19.91 5.84
CA PHE A 20 -14.90 -18.56 5.78
C PHE A 20 -15.02 -18.09 4.35
N LEU A 21 -16.24 -17.73 3.94
CA LEU A 21 -16.47 -17.03 2.68
C LEU A 21 -16.27 -15.52 2.90
N CYS A 22 -15.49 -14.90 2.03
CA CYS A 22 -15.31 -13.45 2.00
C CYS A 22 -15.29 -12.93 0.56
N PRO A 23 -15.51 -11.62 0.35
CA PRO A 23 -15.27 -10.99 -0.94
C PRO A 23 -13.82 -11.16 -1.40
N GLY A 24 -13.57 -10.94 -2.68
CA GLY A 24 -12.22 -10.82 -3.21
C GLY A 24 -11.41 -9.77 -2.44
N PHE A 25 -10.14 -10.04 -2.24
CA PHE A 25 -9.23 -9.17 -1.51
C PHE A 25 -8.85 -7.92 -2.32
N ILE A 26 -8.59 -6.84 -1.59
CA ILE A 26 -8.06 -5.59 -2.15
C ILE A 26 -6.63 -5.41 -1.63
N ASN A 27 -5.66 -5.37 -2.55
CA ASN A 27 -4.27 -5.03 -2.24
C ASN A 27 -4.10 -3.51 -2.37
N SER A 28 -4.17 -2.79 -1.28
CA SER A 28 -4.24 -1.32 -1.29
C SER A 28 -2.91 -0.62 -1.54
N HIS A 29 -1.79 -1.37 -1.53
CA HIS A 29 -0.44 -0.86 -1.80
C HIS A 29 0.45 -1.99 -2.32
N CYS A 30 0.92 -1.84 -3.55
CA CYS A 30 1.79 -2.77 -4.25
C CYS A 30 2.76 -2.01 -5.14
N HIS A 31 3.88 -2.64 -5.53
CA HIS A 31 4.83 -2.13 -6.53
C HIS A 31 5.09 -3.21 -7.58
N LEU A 32 4.17 -3.36 -8.52
CA LEU A 32 4.25 -4.39 -9.56
C LEU A 32 5.53 -4.27 -10.40
N GLU A 33 5.96 -3.02 -10.68
CA GLU A 33 7.18 -2.74 -11.47
C GLU A 33 8.47 -3.27 -10.82
N LEU A 34 8.46 -3.61 -9.52
CA LEU A 34 9.62 -4.15 -8.80
C LEU A 34 9.60 -5.69 -8.68
N SER A 35 8.64 -6.38 -9.28
CA SER A 35 8.46 -7.84 -9.15
C SER A 35 9.69 -8.65 -9.57
N HIS A 36 10.48 -8.17 -10.53
CA HIS A 36 11.71 -8.79 -10.99
C HIS A 36 12.84 -8.81 -9.94
N LEU A 37 12.63 -8.13 -8.80
CA LEU A 37 13.56 -8.09 -7.67
C LEU A 37 13.24 -9.10 -6.56
N LYS A 38 12.26 -9.97 -6.73
CA LYS A 38 11.88 -11.03 -5.77
C LYS A 38 13.10 -11.80 -5.27
N GLY A 39 13.31 -11.83 -3.94
CA GLY A 39 14.37 -12.57 -3.28
C GLY A 39 15.80 -12.05 -3.54
N LYS A 40 15.96 -10.83 -4.06
CA LYS A 40 17.28 -10.23 -4.34
C LYS A 40 17.75 -9.27 -3.26
N MET A 41 16.84 -8.81 -2.40
CA MET A 41 17.17 -7.85 -1.34
C MET A 41 17.56 -8.57 -0.05
N LEU A 42 18.37 -7.90 0.76
CA LEU A 42 18.75 -8.39 2.09
C LEU A 42 17.55 -8.26 3.03
N GLU A 43 17.15 -9.38 3.63
CA GLU A 43 16.13 -9.38 4.67
C GLU A 43 16.68 -8.82 5.98
N ARG A 44 15.87 -7.98 6.67
CA ARG A 44 16.14 -7.46 8.01
C ARG A 44 17.38 -6.60 8.13
N GLY A 45 17.81 -6.01 7.00
CA GLY A 45 18.96 -5.12 6.94
C GLY A 45 18.62 -3.66 7.34
N GLY A 46 17.33 -3.33 7.45
CA GLY A 46 16.84 -1.97 7.61
C GLY A 46 16.69 -1.24 6.28
N LEU A 47 15.94 -0.13 6.30
CA LEU A 47 15.51 0.59 5.11
C LEU A 47 16.67 1.07 4.23
N VAL A 48 17.74 1.60 4.81
CA VAL A 48 18.86 2.16 4.05
C VAL A 48 19.60 1.10 3.24
N ASP A 49 19.83 -0.08 3.85
CA ASP A 49 20.48 -1.20 3.17
C ASP A 49 19.54 -1.87 2.15
N PHE A 50 18.22 -1.73 2.34
CA PHE A 50 17.22 -2.22 1.40
C PHE A 50 17.12 -1.33 0.14
N ILE A 51 17.06 0.01 0.27
CA ILE A 51 16.85 0.90 -0.88
C ILE A 51 18.08 0.99 -1.80
N ARG A 52 19.30 0.86 -1.30
CA ARG A 52 20.53 0.98 -2.09
C ARG A 52 20.56 0.00 -3.27
N PRO A 53 20.39 -1.33 -3.06
CA PRO A 53 20.33 -2.28 -4.17
C PRO A 53 19.13 -2.05 -5.11
N ILE A 54 17.98 -1.56 -4.61
CA ILE A 54 16.83 -1.23 -5.45
C ILE A 54 17.23 -0.21 -6.52
N ILE A 55 17.89 0.90 -6.13
CA ILE A 55 18.33 1.94 -7.07
C ILE A 55 19.25 1.38 -8.15
N GLU A 56 20.15 0.46 -7.76
CA GLU A 56 21.11 -0.15 -8.68
C GLU A 56 20.48 -1.18 -9.62
N MET A 57 19.51 -1.96 -9.14
CA MET A 57 18.98 -3.14 -9.81
C MET A 57 17.60 -2.94 -10.44
N ARG A 58 16.90 -1.83 -10.13
CA ARG A 58 15.54 -1.58 -10.67
C ARG A 58 15.49 -1.49 -12.20
N LYS A 59 16.60 -1.08 -12.84
CA LYS A 59 16.73 -1.08 -14.29
C LYS A 59 17.18 -2.45 -14.76
N ALA A 60 16.27 -3.19 -15.36
CA ALA A 60 16.52 -4.49 -15.94
C ALA A 60 16.09 -4.52 -17.42
N ARG A 61 16.33 -5.62 -18.11
CA ARG A 61 15.83 -5.78 -19.49
C ARG A 61 14.30 -5.76 -19.49
N PRO A 62 13.66 -5.06 -20.44
CA PRO A 62 12.19 -4.91 -20.47
C PRO A 62 11.44 -6.25 -20.48
N ASP A 63 11.96 -7.27 -21.18
CA ASP A 63 11.36 -8.59 -21.23
C ASP A 63 11.37 -9.30 -19.84
N VAL A 64 12.42 -9.10 -19.04
CA VAL A 64 12.51 -9.64 -17.68
C VAL A 64 11.52 -8.95 -16.75
N VAL A 65 11.40 -7.62 -16.84
CA VAL A 65 10.46 -6.84 -16.03
C VAL A 65 9.02 -7.22 -16.39
N GLN A 66 8.68 -7.27 -17.69
CA GLN A 66 7.35 -7.64 -18.17
C GLN A 66 6.94 -9.05 -17.73
N HIS A 67 7.84 -10.03 -17.88
CA HIS A 67 7.56 -11.40 -17.45
C HIS A 67 7.32 -11.49 -15.93
N ALA A 68 8.14 -10.82 -15.13
CA ALA A 68 7.98 -10.81 -13.68
C ALA A 68 6.67 -10.11 -13.23
N MET A 69 6.25 -9.05 -13.92
CA MET A 69 4.96 -8.41 -13.65
C MET A 69 3.78 -9.33 -13.98
N GLN A 70 3.84 -10.10 -15.08
CA GLN A 70 2.82 -11.08 -15.44
C GLN A 70 2.72 -12.20 -14.41
N GLU A 71 3.86 -12.76 -13.97
CA GLU A 71 3.89 -13.78 -12.92
C GLU A 71 3.33 -13.25 -11.59
N ALA A 72 3.67 -12.02 -11.22
CA ALA A 72 3.18 -11.37 -10.01
C ALA A 72 1.66 -11.10 -10.07
N GLU A 73 1.14 -10.70 -11.21
CA GLU A 73 -0.30 -10.54 -11.40
C GLU A 73 -1.05 -11.87 -11.26
N GLU A 74 -0.54 -12.95 -11.86
CA GLU A 74 -1.12 -14.29 -11.71
C GLU A 74 -1.02 -14.79 -10.26
N GLU A 75 0.06 -14.47 -9.54
CA GLU A 75 0.17 -14.74 -8.10
C GLU A 75 -0.93 -14.01 -7.32
N MET A 76 -1.20 -12.72 -7.62
CA MET A 76 -2.27 -11.94 -6.99
C MET A 76 -3.67 -12.52 -7.27
N LYS A 77 -3.97 -12.86 -8.52
CA LYS A 77 -5.25 -13.51 -8.91
C LYS A 77 -5.46 -14.84 -8.17
N THR A 78 -4.43 -15.68 -8.14
CA THR A 78 -4.46 -16.97 -7.43
C THR A 78 -4.68 -16.79 -5.93
N ASN A 79 -4.17 -15.71 -5.35
CA ASN A 79 -4.36 -15.33 -3.96
C ASN A 79 -5.66 -14.55 -3.71
N GLY A 80 -6.59 -14.54 -4.68
CA GLY A 80 -7.95 -14.01 -4.51
C GLY A 80 -8.03 -12.49 -4.44
N ILE A 81 -7.03 -11.77 -4.96
CA ILE A 81 -7.07 -10.33 -5.10
C ILE A 81 -7.91 -9.97 -6.33
N VAL A 82 -8.75 -8.94 -6.21
CA VAL A 82 -9.63 -8.45 -7.27
C VAL A 82 -9.37 -6.97 -7.62
N ALA A 83 -8.70 -6.24 -6.74
CA ALA A 83 -8.30 -4.86 -7.02
C ALA A 83 -6.96 -4.52 -6.34
N VAL A 84 -6.22 -3.60 -6.97
CA VAL A 84 -4.86 -3.22 -6.55
C VAL A 84 -4.67 -1.71 -6.64
N GLY A 85 -4.22 -1.10 -5.55
CA GLY A 85 -3.59 0.22 -5.54
C GLY A 85 -2.09 0.03 -5.79
N ASP A 86 -1.63 0.32 -7.01
CA ASP A 86 -0.27 -0.01 -7.43
C ASP A 86 0.58 1.23 -7.69
N ILE A 87 1.77 1.25 -7.11
CA ILE A 87 2.74 2.31 -7.28
C ILE A 87 3.42 2.21 -8.65
N CYS A 88 3.42 3.30 -9.38
CA CYS A 88 4.01 3.40 -10.71
C CYS A 88 5.02 4.54 -10.77
N ASN A 89 6.27 4.21 -11.07
CA ASN A 89 7.30 5.22 -11.38
C ASN A 89 7.48 5.39 -12.89
N THR A 90 6.99 4.41 -13.66
CA THR A 90 7.06 4.39 -15.13
C THR A 90 5.69 4.01 -15.69
N GLY A 91 5.54 3.99 -17.00
CA GLY A 91 4.31 3.47 -17.64
C GLY A 91 4.48 2.06 -18.21
N GLU A 92 5.48 1.32 -17.74
CA GLU A 92 5.77 -0.02 -18.27
C GLU A 92 4.71 -1.06 -17.89
N SER A 93 4.02 -0.86 -16.76
CA SER A 93 2.94 -1.73 -16.28
C SER A 93 1.56 -1.43 -16.90
N PHE A 94 1.37 -0.27 -17.56
CA PHE A 94 0.04 0.19 -17.99
C PHE A 94 -0.62 -0.76 -19.00
N GLY A 95 0.17 -1.30 -19.97
CA GLY A 95 -0.37 -2.26 -20.94
C GLY A 95 -0.92 -3.53 -20.30
N LEU A 96 -0.17 -4.11 -19.36
CA LEU A 96 -0.61 -5.27 -18.60
C LEU A 96 -1.90 -4.97 -17.82
N LYS A 97 -1.94 -3.84 -17.12
CA LYS A 97 -3.08 -3.43 -16.29
C LYS A 97 -4.34 -3.13 -17.10
N ALA A 98 -4.20 -2.52 -18.28
CA ALA A 98 -5.32 -2.21 -19.16
C ALA A 98 -6.01 -3.47 -19.72
N ASP A 99 -5.25 -4.56 -19.87
CA ASP A 99 -5.75 -5.86 -20.35
C ASP A 99 -6.15 -6.80 -19.19
N SER A 100 -6.00 -6.36 -17.94
CA SER A 100 -6.21 -7.18 -16.74
C SER A 100 -7.67 -7.33 -16.35
N GLU A 101 -8.00 -8.47 -15.73
CA GLU A 101 -9.27 -8.66 -15.01
C GLU A 101 -9.27 -8.02 -13.61
N LEU A 102 -8.09 -7.65 -13.06
CA LEU A 102 -7.99 -6.92 -11.80
C LEU A 102 -8.31 -5.43 -12.01
N HIS A 103 -9.00 -4.84 -11.04
CA HIS A 103 -9.17 -3.40 -11.01
C HIS A 103 -7.89 -2.73 -10.51
N TYR A 104 -7.28 -1.87 -11.32
CA TYR A 104 -6.08 -1.13 -10.92
C TYR A 104 -6.37 0.35 -10.68
N HIS A 105 -5.85 0.87 -9.57
CA HIS A 105 -5.64 2.30 -9.36
C HIS A 105 -4.14 2.58 -9.33
N ASN A 106 -3.64 3.40 -10.26
CA ASN A 106 -2.23 3.73 -10.36
C ASN A 106 -1.87 4.91 -9.46
N TYR A 107 -1.05 4.69 -8.46
CA TYR A 107 -0.38 5.73 -7.71
C TYR A 107 0.88 6.14 -8.48
N ILE A 108 0.79 7.22 -9.28
CA ILE A 108 1.93 7.76 -10.04
C ILE A 108 2.87 8.43 -9.04
N GLU A 109 3.96 7.75 -8.73
CA GLU A 109 4.83 8.10 -7.62
C GLU A 109 5.92 9.08 -8.05
N LEU A 110 6.00 10.20 -7.34
CA LEU A 110 6.95 11.27 -7.60
C LEU A 110 8.07 11.28 -6.56
N ILE A 111 9.31 11.32 -7.06
CA ILE A 111 10.55 11.41 -6.29
C ILE A 111 11.25 12.71 -6.67
N GLY A 112 11.44 13.62 -5.71
CA GLY A 112 12.10 14.92 -5.93
C GLY A 112 12.38 15.62 -4.62
N LEU A 113 13.52 15.32 -3.99
CA LEU A 113 13.93 15.91 -2.71
C LEU A 113 14.49 17.31 -2.87
N ASP A 114 15.13 17.63 -4.02
CA ASP A 114 15.58 18.99 -4.33
C ASP A 114 14.37 19.88 -4.65
N PRO A 115 14.10 20.96 -3.86
CA PRO A 115 13.00 21.85 -4.13
C PRO A 115 13.07 22.54 -5.50
N ALA A 116 14.25 22.74 -6.07
CA ALA A 116 14.43 23.35 -7.37
C ALA A 116 13.87 22.48 -8.51
N MET A 117 13.78 21.16 -8.29
CA MET A 117 13.25 20.20 -9.26
C MET A 117 11.74 19.95 -9.11
N ALA A 118 11.09 20.47 -8.07
CA ALA A 118 9.71 20.11 -7.74
C ALA A 118 8.72 20.32 -8.88
N HIS A 119 8.80 21.47 -9.58
CA HIS A 119 7.88 21.76 -10.69
C HIS A 119 8.11 20.87 -11.92
N SER A 120 9.36 20.53 -12.26
CA SER A 120 9.64 19.62 -13.37
C SER A 120 9.21 18.20 -13.07
N VAL A 121 9.50 17.69 -11.86
CA VAL A 121 9.05 16.38 -11.40
C VAL A 121 7.53 16.28 -11.39
N PHE A 122 6.84 17.32 -10.94
CA PHE A 122 5.39 17.37 -10.96
C PHE A 122 4.83 17.35 -12.41
N ALA A 123 5.41 18.11 -13.33
CA ALA A 123 4.98 18.14 -14.75
C ALA A 123 5.20 16.78 -15.44
N ASP A 124 6.31 16.10 -15.16
CA ASP A 124 6.57 14.74 -15.66
C ASP A 124 5.53 13.75 -15.12
N GLY A 125 5.16 13.88 -13.83
CA GLY A 125 4.10 13.09 -13.21
C GLY A 125 2.74 13.30 -13.88
N VAL A 126 2.36 14.55 -14.18
CA VAL A 126 1.12 14.86 -14.91
C VAL A 126 1.13 14.18 -16.28
N THR A 127 2.25 14.25 -17.01
CA THR A 127 2.38 13.59 -18.31
C THR A 127 2.19 12.07 -18.21
N LEU A 128 2.71 11.45 -17.16
CA LEU A 128 2.54 10.01 -16.94
C LEU A 128 1.09 9.67 -16.52
N GLN A 129 0.45 10.53 -15.73
CA GLN A 129 -0.96 10.42 -15.37
C GLN A 129 -1.88 10.51 -16.58
N ASP A 130 -1.62 11.44 -17.49
CA ASP A 130 -2.37 11.58 -18.75
C ASP A 130 -2.30 10.30 -19.58
N ARG A 131 -1.11 9.68 -19.70
CA ARG A 131 -0.94 8.39 -20.39
C ARG A 131 -1.73 7.26 -19.72
N SER A 132 -1.77 7.20 -18.39
CA SER A 132 -2.60 6.24 -17.63
C SER A 132 -4.08 6.42 -17.98
N THR A 133 -4.54 7.67 -17.98
CA THR A 133 -5.93 8.03 -18.29
C THR A 133 -6.31 7.70 -19.75
N GLU A 134 -5.41 7.96 -20.72
CA GLU A 134 -5.61 7.60 -22.13
C GLU A 134 -5.79 6.08 -22.33
N MET A 135 -5.21 5.27 -21.45
CA MET A 135 -5.38 3.81 -21.44
C MET A 135 -6.60 3.33 -20.61
N GLY A 136 -7.43 4.25 -20.10
CA GLY A 136 -8.63 3.93 -19.32
C GLY A 136 -8.35 3.50 -17.88
N LEU A 137 -7.14 3.77 -17.36
CA LEU A 137 -6.75 3.40 -16.01
C LEU A 137 -6.95 4.58 -15.04
N GLY A 138 -7.54 4.30 -13.88
CA GLY A 138 -7.63 5.26 -12.76
C GLY A 138 -6.25 5.56 -12.20
N SER A 139 -5.98 6.83 -11.86
CA SER A 139 -4.68 7.21 -11.30
C SER A 139 -4.71 8.48 -10.44
N SER A 140 -3.75 8.58 -9.53
CA SER A 140 -3.46 9.80 -8.75
C SER A 140 -1.96 10.05 -8.68
N LEU A 141 -1.55 11.34 -8.60
CA LEU A 141 -0.17 11.72 -8.34
C LEU A 141 0.11 11.64 -6.86
N VAL A 142 1.18 10.95 -6.47
CA VAL A 142 1.52 10.70 -5.07
C VAL A 142 3.00 10.94 -4.78
N PRO A 143 3.38 11.38 -3.56
CA PRO A 143 4.77 11.39 -3.14
C PRO A 143 5.23 9.99 -2.75
N HIS A 144 6.51 9.66 -2.99
CA HIS A 144 7.10 8.40 -2.54
C HIS A 144 7.19 8.29 -1.02
N ALA A 145 8.03 9.12 -0.40
CA ALA A 145 8.31 9.09 1.04
C ALA A 145 8.77 10.47 1.54
N PRO A 146 8.75 10.71 2.85
CA PRO A 146 9.21 11.97 3.42
C PRO A 146 10.64 12.32 2.99
N TYR A 147 11.53 11.35 3.03
CA TYR A 147 12.96 11.53 2.72
C TYR A 147 13.28 11.62 1.22
N THR A 148 12.31 11.53 0.33
CA THR A 148 12.48 11.64 -1.14
C THR A 148 11.63 12.72 -1.77
N ALA A 149 10.80 13.43 -1.02
CA ALA A 149 9.93 14.48 -1.52
C ALA A 149 10.18 15.79 -0.80
N SER A 150 10.51 16.86 -1.55
CA SER A 150 10.67 18.19 -1.00
C SER A 150 9.34 18.77 -0.50
N ALA A 151 9.39 19.71 0.46
CA ALA A 151 8.20 20.43 0.90
C ALA A 151 7.47 21.15 -0.26
N GLU A 152 8.20 21.62 -1.26
CA GLU A 152 7.61 22.22 -2.47
C GLU A 152 6.86 21.21 -3.32
N LEU A 153 7.43 20.00 -3.54
CA LEU A 153 6.75 18.93 -4.26
C LEU A 153 5.50 18.46 -3.50
N LEU A 154 5.59 18.29 -2.18
CA LEU A 154 4.46 17.95 -1.33
C LEU A 154 3.34 19.00 -1.42
N ARG A 155 3.68 20.29 -1.44
CA ARG A 155 2.71 21.39 -1.59
C ARG A 155 1.98 21.34 -2.94
N LEU A 156 2.71 21.06 -4.03
CA LEU A 156 2.12 20.89 -5.36
C LEU A 156 1.16 19.68 -5.39
N LEU A 157 1.59 18.54 -4.84
CA LEU A 157 0.78 17.32 -4.76
C LEU A 157 -0.45 17.52 -3.89
N GLY A 158 -0.33 18.19 -2.74
CA GLY A 158 -1.48 18.51 -1.89
C GLY A 158 -2.49 19.42 -2.59
N GLY A 159 -2.02 20.41 -3.35
CA GLY A 159 -2.88 21.26 -4.19
C GLY A 159 -3.61 20.48 -5.28
N HIS A 160 -2.89 19.58 -5.94
CA HIS A 160 -3.46 18.70 -6.98
C HIS A 160 -4.47 17.71 -6.38
N GLY A 161 -4.14 17.04 -5.28
CA GLY A 161 -5.04 16.10 -4.60
C GLY A 161 -6.37 16.75 -4.22
N ARG A 162 -6.34 17.96 -3.65
CA ARG A 162 -7.58 18.71 -3.35
C ARG A 162 -8.41 19.04 -4.60
N SER A 163 -7.76 19.38 -5.70
CA SER A 163 -8.46 19.76 -6.95
C SER A 163 -9.09 18.57 -7.67
N THR A 164 -8.59 17.37 -7.43
CA THR A 164 -9.02 16.12 -8.08
C THR A 164 -9.76 15.17 -7.14
N ASP A 165 -9.90 15.54 -5.85
CA ASP A 165 -10.44 14.68 -4.78
C ASP A 165 -9.73 13.33 -4.67
N ALA A 166 -8.41 13.33 -4.95
CA ALA A 166 -7.60 12.13 -4.97
C ALA A 166 -6.97 11.85 -3.61
N THR A 167 -6.91 10.57 -3.23
CA THR A 167 -6.13 10.10 -2.08
C THR A 167 -4.65 10.04 -2.44
N LEU A 168 -3.81 10.70 -1.63
CA LEU A 168 -2.35 10.66 -1.76
C LEU A 168 -1.78 9.51 -0.94
N CYS A 169 -1.13 8.55 -1.60
CA CYS A 169 -0.41 7.45 -0.96
C CYS A 169 1.03 7.86 -0.68
N ILE A 170 1.55 7.60 0.52
CA ILE A 170 2.94 7.90 0.90
C ILE A 170 3.46 6.86 1.89
N HIS A 171 4.70 6.39 1.69
CA HIS A 171 5.43 5.64 2.71
C HIS A 171 5.69 6.55 3.91
N ASN A 172 5.35 6.09 5.11
CA ASN A 172 5.37 6.94 6.29
C ASN A 172 5.98 6.22 7.49
N GLN A 173 6.95 6.87 8.11
CA GLN A 173 7.61 6.38 9.33
C GLN A 173 7.96 4.89 9.24
N GLU A 174 8.43 4.48 8.07
CA GLU A 174 8.85 3.11 7.80
C GLU A 174 10.13 2.78 8.57
N SER A 175 11.05 3.77 8.69
CA SER A 175 12.28 3.66 9.48
C SER A 175 12.41 4.79 10.50
N VAL A 176 13.06 4.48 11.63
CA VAL A 176 13.41 5.49 12.64
C VAL A 176 14.31 6.61 12.07
N HIS A 177 15.03 6.31 10.98
CA HIS A 177 15.96 7.24 10.34
C HIS A 177 15.25 8.43 9.67
N GLU A 178 13.97 8.27 9.30
CA GLU A 178 13.16 9.38 8.80
C GLU A 178 13.03 10.49 9.84
N ASN A 179 12.65 10.11 11.07
CA ASN A 179 12.51 11.07 12.16
C ASN A 179 13.86 11.72 12.52
N THR A 180 14.96 10.97 12.49
CA THR A 180 16.30 11.51 12.73
C THR A 180 16.68 12.56 11.69
N LEU A 181 16.39 12.29 10.41
CA LEU A 181 16.64 13.25 9.32
C LEU A 181 15.82 14.53 9.52
N TYR A 182 14.55 14.42 9.86
CA TYR A 182 13.65 15.56 9.99
C TYR A 182 13.86 16.36 11.26
N MET A 183 14.20 15.71 12.39
CA MET A 183 14.49 16.38 13.66
C MET A 183 15.83 17.10 13.63
N ASP A 184 16.89 16.40 13.21
CA ASP A 184 18.27 16.81 13.43
C ASP A 184 19.05 17.06 12.13
N GLY A 185 18.54 16.61 10.99
CA GLY A 185 19.23 16.67 9.70
C GLY A 185 20.45 15.76 9.60
N THR A 186 20.47 14.67 10.39
CA THR A 186 21.60 13.74 10.51
C THR A 186 21.15 12.30 10.29
N GLY A 187 22.05 11.37 10.44
CA GLY A 187 21.77 9.94 10.46
C GLY A 187 21.92 9.23 9.11
N PRO A 188 21.62 7.91 9.09
CA PRO A 188 21.90 7.04 7.95
C PRO A 188 21.26 7.46 6.63
N LEU A 189 20.10 8.10 6.63
CA LEU A 189 19.50 8.63 5.40
C LEU A 189 20.31 9.79 4.82
N ARG A 190 20.87 10.68 5.65
CA ARG A 190 21.77 11.74 5.16
C ARG A 190 23.06 11.15 4.60
N GLU A 191 23.63 10.17 5.29
CA GLU A 191 24.83 9.46 4.84
C GLU A 191 24.59 8.68 3.53
N PHE A 192 23.39 8.14 3.38
CA PHE A 192 22.96 7.49 2.14
C PHE A 192 23.01 8.46 0.96
N TYR A 193 22.45 9.66 1.08
CA TYR A 193 22.49 10.69 0.04
C TYR A 193 23.91 11.17 -0.26
N ALA A 194 24.71 11.41 0.78
CA ALA A 194 26.13 11.77 0.63
C ALA A 194 26.91 10.70 -0.14
N GLY A 195 26.57 9.42 0.01
CA GLY A 195 27.13 8.31 -0.75
C GLY A 195 26.84 8.37 -2.27
N PHE A 196 25.84 9.12 -2.70
CA PHE A 196 25.52 9.41 -4.10
C PHE A 196 26.01 10.81 -4.56
N GLY A 197 26.77 11.49 -3.71
CA GLY A 197 27.32 12.81 -4.00
C GLY A 197 26.35 13.97 -3.74
N ASP A 198 25.26 13.73 -3.00
CA ASP A 198 24.31 14.75 -2.58
C ASP A 198 24.41 14.99 -1.07
N ASP A 199 24.99 16.12 -0.69
CA ASP A 199 25.16 16.51 0.71
C ASP A 199 23.87 17.04 1.37
N LEU A 200 22.75 17.06 0.64
CA LEU A 200 21.46 17.62 1.08
C LEU A 200 21.59 19.07 1.63
N ASN A 201 22.39 19.92 1.00
CA ASN A 201 22.61 21.28 1.46
C ASN A 201 21.36 22.17 1.37
N PHE A 202 20.38 21.80 0.56
CA PHE A 202 19.07 22.43 0.45
C PHE A 202 18.09 21.97 1.54
N PHE A 203 18.33 20.84 2.19
CA PHE A 203 17.44 20.29 3.20
C PHE A 203 17.67 20.97 4.55
N THR A 204 16.60 21.55 5.09
CA THR A 204 16.60 22.14 6.43
C THR A 204 15.74 21.27 7.34
N PRO A 205 16.29 20.75 8.46
CA PRO A 205 15.51 20.00 9.44
C PRO A 205 14.34 20.82 9.97
N THR A 206 13.17 20.19 10.05
CA THR A 206 11.95 20.86 10.50
C THR A 206 11.81 20.89 12.02
N GLN A 207 12.66 20.15 12.75
CA GLN A 207 12.58 19.91 14.20
C GLN A 207 11.23 19.29 14.62
N THR A 208 10.59 18.57 13.69
CA THR A 208 9.37 17.76 13.90
C THR A 208 9.63 16.37 13.37
N ASN A 209 8.73 15.41 13.66
CA ASN A 209 8.81 14.11 13.02
C ASN A 209 8.46 14.19 11.50
N SER A 210 8.78 13.14 10.75
CA SER A 210 8.58 13.09 9.29
C SER A 210 7.11 13.22 8.93
N MET A 211 6.20 12.55 9.63
CA MET A 211 4.75 12.59 9.38
C MET A 211 4.18 14.00 9.54
N GLU A 212 4.52 14.70 10.64
CA GLU A 212 4.08 16.07 10.86
C GLU A 212 4.57 17.01 9.76
N ALA A 213 5.84 16.88 9.34
CA ALA A 213 6.42 17.68 8.27
C ALA A 213 5.70 17.45 6.91
N VAL A 214 5.37 16.20 6.60
CA VAL A 214 4.61 15.83 5.41
C VAL A 214 3.21 16.44 5.43
N LEU A 215 2.42 16.17 6.48
CA LEU A 215 1.04 16.67 6.59
C LEU A 215 0.98 18.20 6.54
N ARG A 216 1.92 18.88 7.18
CA ARG A 216 2.06 20.33 7.10
C ARG A 216 2.31 20.82 5.68
N SER A 217 3.16 20.12 4.94
CA SER A 217 3.52 20.51 3.56
C SER A 217 2.41 20.21 2.54
N LEU A 218 1.69 19.11 2.72
CA LEU A 218 0.51 18.76 1.91
C LEU A 218 -0.63 19.77 2.12
N GLY A 219 -0.74 20.32 3.34
CA GLY A 219 -1.79 21.26 3.74
C GLY A 219 -3.08 20.56 4.19
N ALA A 220 -4.05 21.37 4.64
CA ALA A 220 -5.33 20.86 5.11
C ALA A 220 -6.22 20.31 3.97
N ASP A 221 -7.26 19.55 4.36
CA ASP A 221 -8.32 19.05 3.47
C ASP A 221 -7.80 18.14 2.34
N VAL A 222 -6.81 17.28 2.66
CA VAL A 222 -6.25 16.29 1.75
C VAL A 222 -6.51 14.89 2.29
N SER A 223 -6.96 13.96 1.43
CA SER A 223 -7.03 12.55 1.76
C SER A 223 -5.65 11.91 1.61
N VAL A 224 -5.16 11.25 2.67
CA VAL A 224 -3.81 10.68 2.72
C VAL A 224 -3.86 9.22 3.17
N LEU A 225 -3.23 8.33 2.42
CA LEU A 225 -2.95 6.96 2.81
C LEU A 225 -1.50 6.87 3.30
N LEU A 226 -1.31 6.70 4.60
CA LEU A 226 -0.01 6.51 5.23
C LEU A 226 0.33 5.02 5.23
N VAL A 227 1.41 4.64 4.55
CA VAL A 227 1.83 3.24 4.40
C VAL A 227 2.91 2.89 5.43
N HIS A 228 2.97 1.66 5.89
CA HIS A 228 3.87 1.08 6.89
C HIS A 228 3.62 1.52 8.33
N ASN A 229 3.87 2.77 8.67
CA ASN A 229 3.68 3.33 10.02
C ASN A 229 4.46 2.57 11.11
N THR A 230 5.60 1.95 10.76
CA THR A 230 6.39 1.04 11.61
C THR A 230 6.87 1.69 12.90
N TYR A 231 7.17 3.00 12.84
CA TYR A 231 7.69 3.79 13.94
C TYR A 231 6.73 4.89 14.39
N THR A 232 5.47 4.84 13.98
CA THR A 232 4.43 5.78 14.40
C THR A 232 4.11 5.59 15.88
N THR A 233 4.04 6.68 16.63
CA THR A 233 3.77 6.71 18.06
C THR A 233 2.46 7.43 18.37
N ASN A 234 1.93 7.25 19.60
CA ASN A 234 0.75 7.99 20.06
C ASN A 234 0.94 9.52 20.01
N ALA A 235 2.18 10.00 20.25
CA ALA A 235 2.50 11.43 20.13
C ALA A 235 2.36 11.93 18.68
N ASP A 236 2.70 11.11 17.70
CA ASP A 236 2.55 11.43 16.28
C ASP A 236 1.07 11.48 15.90
N LEU A 237 0.29 10.48 16.30
CA LEU A 237 -1.14 10.37 16.00
C LEU A 237 -1.96 11.54 16.60
N SER A 238 -1.59 12.00 17.81
CA SER A 238 -2.26 13.13 18.44
C SER A 238 -2.19 14.43 17.63
N ARG A 239 -1.22 14.54 16.73
CA ARG A 239 -1.03 15.73 15.89
C ARG A 239 -1.70 15.63 14.51
N VAL A 240 -2.16 14.44 14.11
CA VAL A 240 -2.82 14.25 12.81
C VAL A 240 -4.06 15.13 12.67
N SER A 241 -4.84 15.26 13.75
CA SER A 241 -6.05 16.10 13.78
C SER A 241 -5.78 17.61 13.57
N ASP A 242 -4.55 18.06 13.83
CA ASP A 242 -4.16 19.48 13.68
C ASP A 242 -4.16 19.91 12.20
N TYR A 243 -4.07 18.96 11.29
CA TYR A 243 -3.94 19.24 9.85
C TYR A 243 -5.24 19.09 9.06
N ASN A 244 -6.36 18.74 9.72
CA ASN A 244 -7.67 18.52 9.09
C ASN A 244 -7.63 17.62 7.84
N SER A 245 -6.69 16.67 7.82
CA SER A 245 -6.55 15.71 6.74
C SER A 245 -7.34 14.45 7.03
N GLN A 246 -7.92 13.85 5.98
CA GLN A 246 -8.54 12.53 6.07
C GLN A 246 -7.42 11.48 5.96
N VAL A 247 -6.99 10.93 7.09
CA VAL A 247 -5.91 9.96 7.15
C VAL A 247 -6.47 8.53 7.16
N SER A 248 -5.87 7.70 6.33
CA SER A 248 -6.05 6.24 6.31
C SER A 248 -4.71 5.56 6.51
N TYR A 249 -4.69 4.34 7.03
CA TYR A 249 -3.46 3.59 7.27
C TYR A 249 -3.44 2.31 6.42
N CYS A 250 -2.37 2.11 5.66
CA CYS A 250 -2.09 0.86 4.96
C CYS A 250 -1.03 0.06 5.73
N LEU A 251 -1.39 -1.13 6.12
CA LEU A 251 -0.49 -2.08 6.79
C LEU A 251 0.10 -3.03 5.75
N CYS A 252 1.43 -3.14 5.76
CA CYS A 252 2.19 -4.12 4.98
C CYS A 252 3.08 -4.94 5.95
N PRO A 253 2.49 -5.74 6.86
CA PRO A 253 3.22 -6.34 7.97
C PRO A 253 4.38 -7.24 7.53
N ASN A 254 4.23 -7.99 6.45
CA ASN A 254 5.32 -8.83 5.94
C ASN A 254 6.49 -8.01 5.39
N ALA A 255 6.19 -6.91 4.67
CA ALA A 255 7.23 -5.99 4.22
C ALA A 255 7.95 -5.31 5.41
N ASN A 256 7.23 -4.91 6.44
CA ASN A 256 7.81 -4.37 7.66
C ASN A 256 8.75 -5.38 8.35
N LEU A 257 8.37 -6.66 8.41
CA LEU A 257 9.22 -7.72 8.95
C LEU A 257 10.41 -8.02 8.04
N TYR A 258 10.22 -7.94 6.72
CA TYR A 258 11.27 -8.18 5.74
C TYR A 258 12.36 -7.10 5.83
N ILE A 259 11.98 -5.83 5.90
CA ILE A 259 12.91 -4.69 5.87
C ILE A 259 13.46 -4.39 7.26
N GLU A 260 12.57 -4.05 8.22
CA GLU A 260 12.93 -3.53 9.55
C GLU A 260 12.88 -4.58 10.66
N ASN A 261 12.43 -5.82 10.35
CA ASN A 261 12.18 -6.87 11.34
C ASN A 261 11.31 -6.39 12.51
N ARG A 262 10.35 -5.53 12.21
CA ARG A 262 9.49 -4.87 13.19
C ARG A 262 8.09 -4.67 12.62
N LEU A 263 7.07 -4.82 13.45
CA LEU A 263 5.68 -4.44 13.11
C LEU A 263 5.35 -3.06 13.69
N PRO A 264 4.45 -2.29 13.05
CA PRO A 264 3.84 -1.12 13.64
C PRO A 264 2.98 -1.51 14.86
N ASP A 265 2.66 -0.55 15.71
CA ASP A 265 1.66 -0.75 16.76
C ASP A 265 0.25 -0.69 16.13
N ILE A 266 -0.21 -1.87 15.66
CA ILE A 266 -1.46 -1.99 14.89
C ILE A 266 -2.68 -1.70 15.79
N GLU A 267 -2.65 -2.06 17.07
CA GLU A 267 -3.74 -1.79 18.00
C GLU A 267 -3.88 -0.28 18.21
N LEU A 268 -2.77 0.43 18.39
CA LEU A 268 -2.74 1.89 18.50
C LEU A 268 -3.30 2.58 17.25
N LEU A 269 -2.95 2.11 16.06
CA LEU A 269 -3.47 2.64 14.80
C LEU A 269 -4.99 2.38 14.67
N ALA A 270 -5.45 1.19 15.03
CA ALA A 270 -6.87 0.82 14.99
C ALA A 270 -7.72 1.64 15.97
N GLU A 271 -7.18 1.99 17.14
CA GLU A 271 -7.86 2.83 18.14
C GLU A 271 -8.16 4.25 17.65
N THR A 272 -7.49 4.72 16.61
CA THR A 272 -7.77 6.06 16.03
C THR A 272 -9.14 6.14 15.36
N GLY A 273 -9.74 5.00 14.99
CA GLY A 273 -10.98 4.92 14.22
C GLY A 273 -10.85 5.33 12.74
N ASN A 274 -9.64 5.61 12.27
CA ASN A 274 -9.37 5.89 10.87
C ASN A 274 -9.50 4.63 10.00
N LEU A 275 -9.64 4.81 8.70
CA LEU A 275 -9.74 3.69 7.76
C LEU A 275 -8.42 2.90 7.74
N MET A 276 -8.50 1.61 8.04
CA MET A 276 -7.37 0.67 7.98
C MET A 276 -7.53 -0.20 6.75
N VAL A 277 -6.45 -0.40 5.99
CA VAL A 277 -6.40 -1.28 4.81
C VAL A 277 -5.13 -2.12 4.82
N LEU A 278 -5.08 -3.15 3.98
CA LEU A 278 -3.92 -4.02 3.82
C LEU A 278 -3.28 -3.83 2.44
N GLY A 279 -1.97 -3.92 2.41
CA GLY A 279 -1.15 -3.95 1.21
C GLY A 279 -0.04 -4.99 1.33
N THR A 280 0.55 -5.41 0.24
CA THR A 280 1.68 -6.35 0.23
C THR A 280 3.02 -5.67 0.09
N ASP A 281 3.02 -4.39 -0.33
CA ASP A 281 4.23 -3.77 -0.85
C ASP A 281 4.79 -4.55 -2.06
N SER A 282 6.07 -4.50 -2.35
CA SER A 282 6.69 -5.15 -3.51
C SER A 282 7.15 -6.58 -3.23
N LEU A 283 7.35 -7.38 -4.29
CA LEU A 283 8.10 -8.63 -4.19
C LEU A 283 9.60 -8.43 -3.91
N ALA A 284 10.11 -7.20 -3.96
CA ALA A 284 11.44 -6.87 -3.48
C ALA A 284 11.53 -6.86 -1.95
N SER A 285 10.43 -6.52 -1.29
CA SER A 285 10.28 -6.36 0.16
C SER A 285 9.39 -7.41 0.82
N ASN A 286 8.91 -8.39 0.07
CA ASN A 286 7.98 -9.40 0.57
C ASN A 286 8.28 -10.78 -0.04
N TRP A 287 7.81 -11.83 0.61
CA TRP A 287 7.95 -13.21 0.13
C TRP A 287 6.86 -13.58 -0.89
N THR A 288 5.70 -12.92 -0.83
CA THR A 288 4.49 -13.24 -1.61
C THR A 288 3.58 -12.02 -1.75
N LEU A 289 2.76 -12.00 -2.82
CA LEU A 289 1.67 -11.04 -2.98
C LEU A 289 0.35 -11.66 -2.50
N SER A 290 0.24 -11.90 -1.18
CA SER A 290 -0.89 -12.56 -0.55
C SER A 290 -1.44 -11.75 0.62
N ILE A 291 -2.63 -11.19 0.45
CA ILE A 291 -3.35 -10.48 1.53
C ILE A 291 -3.70 -11.43 2.68
N LEU A 292 -3.97 -12.70 2.40
CA LEU A 292 -4.17 -13.69 3.46
C LEU A 292 -2.93 -13.87 4.34
N ASP A 293 -1.72 -13.83 3.75
CA ASP A 293 -0.48 -13.96 4.51
C ASP A 293 -0.21 -12.71 5.36
N GLU A 294 -0.58 -11.52 4.89
CA GLU A 294 -0.59 -10.29 5.70
C GLU A 294 -1.55 -10.43 6.91
N MET A 295 -2.77 -10.91 6.66
CA MET A 295 -3.75 -11.16 7.73
C MET A 295 -3.24 -12.18 8.75
N LYS A 296 -2.58 -13.27 8.33
CA LYS A 296 -2.00 -14.29 9.23
C LYS A 296 -0.90 -13.70 10.10
N THR A 297 -0.05 -12.84 9.55
CA THR A 297 1.01 -12.16 10.31
C THR A 297 0.42 -11.25 11.38
N ILE A 298 -0.65 -10.51 11.07
CA ILE A 298 -1.35 -9.69 12.05
C ILE A 298 -2.01 -10.58 13.11
N ALA A 299 -2.76 -11.59 12.72
CA ALA A 299 -3.47 -12.47 13.65
C ALA A 299 -2.51 -13.17 14.64
N ALA A 300 -1.33 -13.58 14.17
CA ALA A 300 -0.31 -14.19 15.02
C ALA A 300 0.32 -13.22 16.03
N SER A 301 0.48 -11.95 15.63
CA SER A 301 1.16 -10.93 16.43
C SER A 301 0.22 -10.13 17.33
N TYR A 302 -1.05 -9.99 16.92
CA TYR A 302 -2.10 -9.21 17.59
C TYR A 302 -3.38 -10.06 17.73
N PRO A 303 -3.40 -11.05 18.62
CA PRO A 303 -4.52 -11.98 18.76
C PRO A 303 -5.82 -11.31 19.26
N GLY A 304 -5.77 -10.08 19.73
CA GLY A 304 -6.94 -9.27 20.06
C GLY A 304 -7.71 -8.76 18.84
N ILE A 305 -7.11 -8.73 17.66
CA ILE A 305 -7.76 -8.28 16.43
C ILE A 305 -8.58 -9.43 15.84
N GLN A 306 -9.88 -9.25 15.78
CA GLN A 306 -10.80 -10.29 15.31
C GLN A 306 -10.67 -10.52 13.80
N LEU A 307 -10.94 -11.75 13.36
CA LEU A 307 -10.93 -12.12 11.93
C LEU A 307 -11.89 -11.26 11.09
N SER A 308 -13.07 -10.92 11.60
CA SER A 308 -14.03 -10.03 10.93
C SER A 308 -13.44 -8.65 10.64
N THR A 309 -12.63 -8.14 11.56
CA THR A 309 -11.90 -6.87 11.38
C THR A 309 -10.84 -6.99 10.28
N LEU A 310 -10.04 -8.06 10.30
CA LEU A 310 -9.03 -8.34 9.27
C LEU A 310 -9.66 -8.49 7.88
N ILE A 311 -10.78 -9.22 7.78
CA ILE A 311 -11.54 -9.35 6.53
C ILE A 311 -12.04 -7.97 6.06
N SER A 312 -12.56 -7.13 6.95
CA SER A 312 -12.98 -5.77 6.58
C SER A 312 -11.83 -4.94 6.03
N TRP A 313 -10.65 -5.00 6.66
CA TRP A 313 -9.45 -4.29 6.18
C TRP A 313 -8.97 -4.83 4.82
N ALA A 314 -9.09 -6.13 4.60
CA ALA A 314 -8.67 -6.82 3.39
C ALA A 314 -9.65 -6.67 2.21
N THR A 315 -10.89 -6.20 2.44
CA THR A 315 -11.97 -6.20 1.44
C THR A 315 -12.69 -4.85 1.37
N TYR A 316 -13.69 -4.62 2.24
CA TYR A 316 -14.55 -3.45 2.20
C TYR A 316 -13.80 -2.12 2.34
N ASN A 317 -12.86 -2.06 3.28
CA ASN A 317 -12.10 -0.84 3.51
C ASN A 317 -11.19 -0.48 2.31
N GLY A 318 -10.54 -1.48 1.72
CA GLY A 318 -9.76 -1.30 0.50
C GLY A 318 -10.61 -0.86 -0.68
N ALA A 319 -11.80 -1.46 -0.87
CA ALA A 319 -12.75 -1.05 -1.89
C ALA A 319 -13.20 0.41 -1.69
N LYS A 320 -13.50 0.80 -0.45
CA LYS A 320 -13.85 2.18 -0.11
C LYS A 320 -12.70 3.16 -0.39
N LEU A 321 -11.46 2.79 -0.03
CA LEU A 321 -10.27 3.60 -0.28
C LEU A 321 -10.09 3.89 -1.77
N LEU A 322 -10.29 2.86 -2.62
CA LEU A 322 -10.11 2.95 -4.06
C LEU A 322 -11.36 3.44 -4.82
N GLY A 323 -12.45 3.78 -4.11
CA GLY A 323 -13.72 4.21 -4.72
C GLY A 323 -14.46 3.11 -5.48
N LEU A 324 -14.21 1.84 -5.12
CA LEU A 324 -14.79 0.65 -5.75
C LEU A 324 -15.88 -0.01 -4.89
N ASP A 325 -16.30 0.61 -3.80
CA ASP A 325 -17.23 0.03 -2.83
C ASP A 325 -18.67 -0.10 -3.35
N SER A 326 -19.00 0.51 -4.48
CA SER A 326 -20.25 0.25 -5.20
C SER A 326 -20.27 -1.11 -5.93
N GLU A 327 -19.12 -1.69 -6.22
CA GLU A 327 -18.96 -2.93 -7.02
C GLU A 327 -18.30 -4.07 -6.23
N LEU A 328 -17.35 -3.75 -5.36
CA LEU A 328 -16.48 -4.68 -4.64
C LEU A 328 -16.65 -4.59 -3.11
N GLY A 329 -15.90 -5.39 -2.40
CA GLY A 329 -15.66 -5.31 -0.95
C GLY A 329 -16.75 -5.90 -0.06
N SER A 330 -17.95 -6.22 -0.57
CA SER A 330 -19.04 -6.83 0.23
C SER A 330 -19.97 -7.68 -0.62
N PHE A 331 -20.70 -8.61 0.03
CA PHE A 331 -21.71 -9.47 -0.60
C PHE A 331 -23.08 -8.81 -0.70
N GLU A 332 -23.13 -7.53 -1.01
CA GLU A 332 -24.39 -6.83 -1.22
C GLU A 332 -24.96 -7.10 -2.62
N LYS A 333 -26.29 -7.08 -2.71
CA LYS A 333 -27.00 -7.32 -3.96
C LYS A 333 -26.60 -6.32 -5.04
N GLY A 334 -26.26 -6.83 -6.21
CA GLY A 334 -25.82 -6.03 -7.38
C GLY A 334 -24.30 -5.90 -7.52
N LYS A 335 -23.53 -6.14 -6.47
CA LYS A 335 -22.05 -6.14 -6.55
C LYS A 335 -21.49 -7.41 -7.18
N ARG A 336 -20.24 -7.33 -7.65
CA ARG A 336 -19.45 -8.44 -8.19
C ARG A 336 -18.11 -8.53 -7.49
N PRO A 337 -18.11 -8.79 -6.18
CA PRO A 337 -16.89 -8.65 -5.37
C PRO A 337 -15.88 -9.79 -5.54
N GLY A 338 -16.15 -10.80 -6.37
CA GLY A 338 -15.45 -12.08 -6.29
C GLY A 338 -15.87 -12.89 -5.05
N ILE A 339 -15.50 -14.15 -4.99
CA ILE A 339 -15.81 -15.01 -3.83
C ILE A 339 -14.55 -15.81 -3.47
N ASN A 340 -14.00 -15.52 -2.31
CA ASN A 340 -12.89 -16.23 -1.72
C ASN A 340 -13.38 -17.18 -0.61
N LEU A 341 -12.83 -18.38 -0.56
CA LEU A 341 -12.95 -19.31 0.55
C LEU A 341 -11.61 -19.39 1.28
N ILE A 342 -11.58 -18.98 2.53
CA ILE A 342 -10.47 -19.22 3.44
C ILE A 342 -10.76 -20.54 4.17
N TYR A 343 -9.90 -21.54 4.02
CA TYR A 343 -10.06 -22.87 4.59
C TYR A 343 -8.82 -23.31 5.39
N ASP A 344 -8.86 -24.46 6.05
CA ASP A 344 -7.88 -24.87 7.05
C ASP A 344 -7.79 -23.83 8.19
N VAL A 345 -8.93 -23.48 8.75
CA VAL A 345 -9.15 -22.46 9.78
C VAL A 345 -9.66 -23.08 11.09
N ASP A 346 -9.53 -22.38 12.18
CA ASP A 346 -10.18 -22.76 13.45
C ASP A 346 -11.61 -22.20 13.45
N MET A 347 -12.59 -23.09 13.23
CA MET A 347 -14.01 -22.72 13.20
C MET A 347 -14.58 -22.44 14.60
N ASP A 348 -14.00 -23.03 15.65
CA ASP A 348 -14.50 -22.86 17.02
C ASP A 348 -14.10 -21.49 17.59
N SER A 349 -12.87 -21.06 17.34
CA SER A 349 -12.37 -19.75 17.76
C SER A 349 -12.53 -18.66 16.70
N MET A 350 -13.02 -19.00 15.48
CA MET A 350 -13.12 -18.08 14.34
C MET A 350 -11.77 -17.43 14.00
N ALA A 351 -10.71 -18.24 13.94
CA ALA A 351 -9.34 -17.74 13.79
C ALA A 351 -8.62 -18.30 12.58
N LEU A 352 -7.69 -17.51 12.05
CA LEU A 352 -6.70 -17.96 11.06
C LEU A 352 -5.63 -18.80 11.74
N LEU A 353 -5.23 -19.87 11.05
CA LEU A 353 -4.09 -20.70 11.43
C LEU A 353 -2.89 -20.39 10.52
N PRO A 354 -1.65 -20.67 10.92
CA PRO A 354 -0.48 -20.46 10.07
C PRO A 354 -0.57 -21.15 8.71
N HIS A 355 -1.29 -22.27 8.63
CA HIS A 355 -1.50 -23.07 7.43
C HIS A 355 -2.84 -22.79 6.72
N SER A 356 -3.62 -21.82 7.17
CA SER A 356 -4.84 -21.39 6.46
C SER A 356 -4.51 -20.99 5.02
N LYS A 357 -5.39 -21.39 4.12
CA LYS A 357 -5.24 -21.22 2.67
C LYS A 357 -6.45 -20.54 2.07
N ILE A 358 -6.28 -20.11 0.82
CA ILE A 358 -7.34 -19.50 0.04
C ILE A 358 -7.67 -20.38 -1.18
N ARG A 359 -8.94 -20.35 -1.57
CA ARG A 359 -9.42 -20.85 -2.86
C ARG A 359 -10.40 -19.83 -3.43
N VAL A 360 -10.11 -19.37 -4.64
CA VAL A 360 -11.00 -18.50 -5.40
C VAL A 360 -12.14 -19.36 -5.94
N LEU A 361 -13.38 -18.95 -5.68
CA LEU A 361 -14.60 -19.66 -6.13
C LEU A 361 -15.28 -18.96 -7.30
N ALA A 362 -15.21 -17.64 -7.38
CA ALA A 362 -15.74 -16.83 -8.47
C ALA A 362 -15.09 -15.43 -8.48
#